data_6f5339a7dba2af9becb8ddd1e499d7c4
#
_entry.id   6f5339a7dba2af9becb8ddd1e499d7c4
#
_cell.length_a   1.000
_cell.length_b   1.000
_cell.length_c   1.000
_cell.angle_alpha   90.00
_cell.angle_beta   90.00
_cell.angle_gamma   90.00
#
_symmetry.space_group_name_H-M   'P 1'
#
loop_
_entity.id
_entity.type
_entity.pdbx_description
1 polymer ?
#
loop_
_entity_poly.entity_id
_entity_poly.type
_entity_poly.pdbx_seq_one_letter_code
_entity_poly.pdbx_strand_id
1 'polypeptide(L)'
;MTALVDVENLSIRFSGDRTVHAVNNLSFSVGEGEVLGLLGESGSGKSVTLRSLMRLLPKKRTTISGSIRLAGRDVLALDDDELSAFRGQTVSMIFQEPALALDPVYTIGQQIAETVIRHEGKSASEARGRALEMLEVVRIPSARRRLDTYPHEMSGGMRQRAMIALALACRPKVLLADEPTTALDATVQIQILLLLRELQREFGMSVIFVTHDIGVAIEICDRVAVMYAGEIVEQGTLSQIVRAPVHPYARGLLASTVHGARRGERLETIPGTPPTLDQAPTHCSFAPRCGFAEARCLERLPPNVPMAGNRIARCILAERVAVAATA
;
A
#
# COMPACT_ATOMS: atom_id res chain seq x y z
N MET A 1 12.34 -18.50 -4.12
CA MET A 1 11.48 -18.23 -2.96
C MET A 1 10.05 -18.16 -3.48
N THR A 2 9.12 -18.90 -2.89
CA THR A 2 7.71 -18.82 -3.23
C THR A 2 7.15 -17.48 -2.77
N ALA A 3 6.49 -16.73 -3.65
CA ALA A 3 5.85 -15.47 -3.30
C ALA A 3 4.68 -15.73 -2.34
N LEU A 4 4.58 -14.96 -1.26
CA LEU A 4 3.44 -15.00 -0.33
C LEU A 4 2.24 -14.26 -0.91
N VAL A 5 2.49 -13.17 -1.63
CA VAL A 5 1.51 -12.45 -2.45
C VAL A 5 1.98 -12.48 -3.89
N ASP A 6 1.10 -12.88 -4.78
CA ASP A 6 1.34 -12.91 -6.22
C ASP A 6 0.14 -12.35 -6.96
N VAL A 7 0.38 -11.28 -7.71
CA VAL A 7 -0.64 -10.56 -8.48
C VAL A 7 -0.20 -10.51 -9.93
N GLU A 8 -1.02 -11.07 -10.82
CA GLU A 8 -0.71 -11.15 -12.24
C GLU A 8 -1.80 -10.51 -13.09
N ASN A 9 -1.39 -9.59 -13.96
CA ASN A 9 -2.24 -8.94 -14.96
C ASN A 9 -3.53 -8.36 -14.39
N LEU A 10 -3.48 -7.88 -13.14
CA LEU A 10 -4.64 -7.33 -12.45
C LEU A 10 -5.15 -6.09 -13.17
N SER A 11 -6.43 -6.12 -13.55
CA SER A 11 -7.14 -4.95 -14.06
C SER A 11 -8.45 -4.78 -13.32
N ILE A 12 -8.75 -3.52 -12.94
CA ILE A 12 -9.93 -3.16 -12.15
C ILE A 12 -10.64 -2.00 -12.83
N ARG A 13 -11.91 -2.23 -13.14
CA ARG A 13 -12.78 -1.26 -13.77
C ARG A 13 -14.03 -1.04 -12.93
N PHE A 14 -14.36 0.23 -12.69
CA PHE A 14 -15.63 0.62 -12.10
C PHE A 14 -16.61 1.03 -13.18
N SER A 15 -17.83 0.52 -13.10
CA SER A 15 -18.96 0.88 -13.97
C SER A 15 -19.93 1.76 -13.22
N GLY A 16 -20.35 2.86 -13.83
CA GLY A 16 -21.29 3.86 -13.30
C GLY A 16 -21.70 4.81 -14.43
N ASP A 17 -22.00 6.06 -14.13
CA ASP A 17 -22.28 7.11 -15.13
C ASP A 17 -21.08 7.29 -16.09
N ARG A 18 -19.88 7.06 -15.57
CA ARG A 18 -18.65 6.96 -16.34
C ARG A 18 -17.93 5.70 -15.95
N THR A 19 -17.28 5.06 -16.92
CA THR A 19 -16.35 3.94 -16.66
C THR A 19 -15.03 4.51 -16.18
N VAL A 20 -14.45 3.89 -15.13
CA VAL A 20 -13.13 4.25 -14.60
C VAL A 20 -12.22 3.03 -14.64
N HIS A 21 -11.13 3.09 -15.37
CA HIS A 21 -10.09 2.07 -15.47
C HIS A 21 -9.04 2.30 -14.39
N ALA A 22 -9.37 1.94 -13.15
CA ALA A 22 -8.59 2.31 -11.96
C ALA A 22 -7.25 1.57 -11.84
N VAL A 23 -7.17 0.33 -12.36
CA VAL A 23 -5.94 -0.48 -12.41
C VAL A 23 -5.88 -1.16 -13.76
N ASN A 24 -4.69 -1.18 -14.39
CA ASN A 24 -4.50 -1.61 -15.76
C ASN A 24 -3.29 -2.54 -15.87
N ASN A 25 -3.54 -3.85 -16.04
CA ASN A 25 -2.52 -4.87 -16.28
C ASN A 25 -1.33 -4.78 -15.30
N LEU A 26 -1.65 -4.77 -14.02
CA LEU A 26 -0.69 -4.60 -12.93
C LEU A 26 -0.22 -5.97 -12.44
N SER A 27 1.11 -6.15 -12.31
CA SER A 27 1.71 -7.39 -11.82
C SER A 27 2.82 -7.09 -10.84
N PHE A 28 2.80 -7.76 -9.67
CA PHE A 28 3.85 -7.70 -8.66
C PHE A 28 3.78 -8.91 -7.75
N SER A 29 4.87 -9.19 -7.06
CA SER A 29 4.93 -10.23 -6.02
C SER A 29 5.56 -9.70 -4.75
N VAL A 30 5.22 -10.31 -3.61
CA VAL A 30 5.81 -10.03 -2.29
C VAL A 30 6.26 -11.34 -1.67
N GLY A 31 7.52 -11.40 -1.26
CA GLY A 31 8.10 -12.53 -0.54
C GLY A 31 7.66 -12.58 0.93
N GLU A 32 7.95 -13.70 1.60
CA GLU A 32 7.74 -13.83 3.05
C GLU A 32 8.62 -12.83 3.81
N GLY A 33 8.04 -12.12 4.78
CA GLY A 33 8.75 -11.13 5.59
C GLY A 33 9.20 -9.88 4.82
N GLU A 34 8.75 -9.68 3.59
CA GLU A 34 9.10 -8.53 2.75
C GLU A 34 8.12 -7.37 2.95
N VAL A 35 8.62 -6.14 2.89
CA VAL A 35 7.82 -4.91 2.82
C VAL A 35 7.91 -4.32 1.41
N LEU A 36 6.81 -4.42 0.65
CA LEU A 36 6.67 -3.78 -0.65
C LEU A 36 5.93 -2.44 -0.52
N GLY A 37 6.58 -1.35 -0.92
CA GLY A 37 5.94 -0.04 -1.05
C GLY A 37 5.22 0.13 -2.38
N LEU A 38 3.95 0.53 -2.38
CA LEU A 38 3.25 1.06 -3.54
C LEU A 38 3.26 2.58 -3.47
N LEU A 39 4.05 3.21 -4.34
CA LEU A 39 4.31 4.64 -4.33
C LEU A 39 3.68 5.33 -5.55
N GLY A 40 3.17 6.54 -5.40
CA GLY A 40 2.62 7.34 -6.51
C GLY A 40 1.68 8.44 -6.06
N GLU A 41 1.32 9.35 -6.97
CA GLU A 41 0.37 10.44 -6.72
C GLU A 41 -1.02 9.92 -6.31
N SER A 42 -1.83 10.81 -5.72
CA SER A 42 -3.25 10.51 -5.45
C SER A 42 -3.98 10.14 -6.75
N GLY A 43 -4.89 9.17 -6.69
CA GLY A 43 -5.60 8.68 -7.87
C GLY A 43 -4.83 7.70 -8.76
N SER A 44 -3.58 7.32 -8.44
CA SER A 44 -2.81 6.35 -9.24
C SER A 44 -3.26 4.90 -9.13
N GLY A 45 -4.27 4.57 -8.30
CA GLY A 45 -4.84 3.22 -8.16
C GLY A 45 -4.36 2.43 -6.95
N LYS A 46 -3.48 2.95 -6.10
CA LYS A 46 -2.86 2.24 -4.95
C LYS A 46 -3.89 1.63 -3.99
N SER A 47 -4.76 2.46 -3.41
CA SER A 47 -5.79 1.99 -2.45
C SER A 47 -6.80 1.05 -3.10
N VAL A 48 -7.11 1.24 -4.39
CA VAL A 48 -7.96 0.32 -5.14
C VAL A 48 -7.29 -1.06 -5.27
N THR A 49 -5.99 -1.08 -5.58
CA THR A 49 -5.20 -2.30 -5.60
C THR A 49 -5.24 -3.00 -4.24
N LEU A 50 -4.93 -2.31 -3.13
CA LEU A 50 -4.98 -2.90 -1.79
C LEU A 50 -6.36 -3.51 -1.47
N ARG A 51 -7.43 -2.74 -1.70
CA ARG A 51 -8.80 -3.18 -1.41
C ARG A 51 -9.21 -4.38 -2.26
N SER A 52 -8.67 -4.52 -3.47
CA SER A 52 -8.94 -5.69 -4.33
C SER A 52 -8.34 -6.97 -3.75
N LEU A 53 -7.18 -6.91 -3.09
CA LEU A 53 -6.53 -8.05 -2.45
C LEU A 53 -7.37 -8.66 -1.32
N MET A 54 -8.33 -7.92 -0.79
CA MET A 54 -9.30 -8.37 0.20
C MET A 54 -10.73 -8.43 -0.36
N ARG A 55 -10.94 -8.21 -1.65
CA ARG A 55 -12.27 -8.09 -2.28
C ARG A 55 -13.21 -7.12 -1.54
N LEU A 56 -12.67 -5.97 -1.08
CA LEU A 56 -13.44 -4.92 -0.41
C LEU A 56 -14.07 -3.90 -1.38
N LEU A 57 -13.91 -4.10 -2.70
CA LEU A 57 -14.51 -3.25 -3.71
C LEU A 57 -16.01 -3.57 -3.91
N PRO A 58 -16.86 -2.59 -4.26
CA PRO A 58 -18.30 -2.79 -4.45
C PRO A 58 -18.60 -3.81 -5.55
N LYS A 59 -19.09 -5.02 -5.19
CA LYS A 59 -19.34 -6.14 -6.13
C LYS A 59 -20.16 -5.75 -7.37
N LYS A 60 -21.21 -4.92 -7.22
CA LYS A 60 -22.14 -4.57 -8.30
C LYS A 60 -21.56 -3.62 -9.36
N ARG A 61 -20.52 -2.87 -9.04
CA ARG A 61 -19.96 -1.82 -9.91
C ARG A 61 -18.51 -2.09 -10.31
N THR A 62 -17.93 -3.20 -9.88
CA THR A 62 -16.52 -3.49 -10.09
C THR A 62 -16.35 -4.75 -10.94
N THR A 63 -15.59 -4.62 -12.00
CA THR A 63 -15.07 -5.76 -12.77
C THR A 63 -13.60 -5.92 -12.45
N ILE A 64 -13.20 -7.11 -11.99
CA ILE A 64 -11.81 -7.48 -11.71
C ILE A 64 -11.42 -8.59 -12.68
N SER A 65 -10.25 -8.47 -13.31
CA SER A 65 -9.64 -9.52 -14.14
C SER A 65 -8.17 -9.67 -13.79
N GLY A 66 -7.57 -10.79 -14.16
CA GLY A 66 -6.23 -11.18 -13.74
C GLY A 66 -6.27 -12.20 -12.61
N SER A 67 -5.15 -12.37 -11.89
CA SER A 67 -5.01 -13.32 -10.78
C SER A 67 -4.53 -12.61 -9.52
N ILE A 68 -5.09 -13.00 -8.37
CA ILE A 68 -4.66 -12.54 -7.04
C ILE A 68 -4.49 -13.77 -6.16
N ARG A 69 -3.24 -14.12 -5.85
CA ARG A 69 -2.91 -15.22 -4.93
C ARG A 69 -2.26 -14.68 -3.66
N LEU A 70 -2.82 -15.03 -2.50
CA LEU A 70 -2.26 -14.74 -1.19
C LEU A 70 -2.14 -16.02 -0.38
N ALA A 71 -0.96 -16.27 0.16
CA ALA A 71 -0.66 -17.47 0.95
C ALA A 71 -1.11 -18.76 0.24
N GLY A 72 -0.91 -18.84 -1.08
CA GLY A 72 -1.28 -19.98 -1.93
C GLY A 72 -2.76 -20.09 -2.32
N ARG A 73 -3.63 -19.20 -1.83
CA ARG A 73 -5.08 -19.18 -2.14
C ARG A 73 -5.39 -18.19 -3.24
N ASP A 74 -6.24 -18.56 -4.20
CA ASP A 74 -6.81 -17.64 -5.18
C ASP A 74 -7.94 -16.84 -4.53
N VAL A 75 -7.68 -15.55 -4.28
CA VAL A 75 -8.61 -14.65 -3.58
C VAL A 75 -9.90 -14.43 -4.37
N LEU A 76 -9.83 -14.46 -5.71
CA LEU A 76 -11.01 -14.23 -6.56
C LEU A 76 -11.96 -15.42 -6.57
N ALA A 77 -11.46 -16.63 -6.30
CA ALA A 77 -12.22 -17.88 -6.27
C ALA A 77 -12.86 -18.18 -4.90
N LEU A 78 -12.45 -17.51 -3.81
CA LEU A 78 -13.01 -17.74 -2.47
C LEU A 78 -14.52 -17.45 -2.43
N ASP A 79 -15.29 -18.31 -1.78
CA ASP A 79 -16.67 -17.99 -1.41
C ASP A 79 -16.75 -16.96 -0.27
N ASP A 80 -17.95 -16.55 0.14
CA ASP A 80 -18.11 -15.48 1.13
C ASP A 80 -17.70 -15.94 2.55
N ASP A 81 -17.87 -17.20 2.90
CA ASP A 81 -17.47 -17.76 4.21
C ASP A 81 -15.95 -17.93 4.27
N GLU A 82 -15.36 -18.50 3.23
CA GLU A 82 -13.91 -18.60 3.09
C GLU A 82 -13.24 -17.23 3.10
N LEU A 83 -13.82 -16.24 2.41
CA LEU A 83 -13.33 -14.88 2.38
C LEU A 83 -13.44 -14.20 3.76
N SER A 84 -14.51 -14.49 4.51
CA SER A 84 -14.67 -13.99 5.89
C SER A 84 -13.59 -14.56 6.81
N ALA A 85 -13.29 -15.85 6.73
CA ALA A 85 -12.21 -16.49 7.50
C ALA A 85 -10.82 -15.99 7.05
N PHE A 86 -10.64 -15.79 5.74
CA PHE A 86 -9.39 -15.33 5.15
C PHE A 86 -9.00 -13.92 5.63
N ARG A 87 -10.00 -13.01 5.70
CA ARG A 87 -9.84 -11.68 6.30
C ARG A 87 -9.64 -11.83 7.80
N GLY A 88 -8.64 -11.17 8.35
CA GLY A 88 -8.26 -11.23 9.77
C GLY A 88 -7.23 -12.33 10.07
N GLN A 89 -7.42 -13.57 9.62
CA GLN A 89 -6.46 -14.65 9.88
C GLN A 89 -5.27 -14.67 8.91
N THR A 90 -5.52 -14.48 7.61
CA THR A 90 -4.45 -14.53 6.59
C THR A 90 -4.01 -13.14 6.19
N VAL A 91 -4.96 -12.24 5.97
CA VAL A 91 -4.71 -10.87 5.56
C VAL A 91 -5.49 -9.90 6.44
N SER A 92 -4.86 -8.82 6.84
CA SER A 92 -5.52 -7.72 7.56
C SER A 92 -5.14 -6.38 6.93
N MET A 93 -5.88 -5.33 7.27
CA MET A 93 -5.68 -4.00 6.68
C MET A 93 -5.70 -2.90 7.73
N ILE A 94 -4.74 -1.99 7.63
CA ILE A 94 -4.75 -0.69 8.29
C ILE A 94 -5.29 0.32 7.29
N PHE A 95 -6.41 0.97 7.65
CA PHE A 95 -7.06 1.97 6.80
C PHE A 95 -6.41 3.34 6.96
N GLN A 96 -6.63 4.21 6.00
CA GLN A 96 -6.08 5.57 5.96
C GLN A 96 -6.55 6.44 7.14
N GLU A 97 -7.82 6.30 7.53
CA GLU A 97 -8.44 7.13 8.58
C GLU A 97 -8.89 6.29 9.77
N PRO A 98 -8.17 6.33 10.92
CA PRO A 98 -8.56 5.58 12.11
C PRO A 98 -9.95 5.95 12.65
N ALA A 99 -10.37 7.21 12.46
CA ALA A 99 -11.67 7.68 12.91
C ALA A 99 -12.86 7.03 12.17
N LEU A 100 -12.64 6.57 10.93
CA LEU A 100 -13.63 5.84 10.14
C LEU A 100 -13.53 4.33 10.32
N ALA A 101 -12.36 3.83 10.73
CA ALA A 101 -12.10 2.39 10.90
C ALA A 101 -12.55 1.88 12.28
N LEU A 102 -12.49 2.72 13.32
CA LEU A 102 -12.89 2.39 14.68
C LEU A 102 -14.33 2.83 14.93
N ASP A 103 -15.18 1.91 15.38
CA ASP A 103 -16.57 2.21 15.71
C ASP A 103 -16.63 3.07 17.00
N PRO A 104 -17.24 4.27 16.95
CA PRO A 104 -17.27 5.19 18.07
C PRO A 104 -18.15 4.74 19.25
N VAL A 105 -19.04 3.76 19.06
CA VAL A 105 -19.97 3.30 20.13
C VAL A 105 -19.46 2.09 20.91
N TYR A 106 -18.34 1.50 20.51
CA TYR A 106 -17.67 0.40 21.21
C TYR A 106 -16.32 0.83 21.74
N THR A 107 -15.93 0.25 22.90
CA THR A 107 -14.59 0.51 23.44
C THR A 107 -13.51 -0.17 22.58
N ILE A 108 -12.28 0.30 22.66
CA ILE A 108 -11.15 -0.27 21.92
C ILE A 108 -10.97 -1.76 22.25
N GLY A 109 -11.06 -2.12 23.55
CA GLY A 109 -10.93 -3.50 23.98
C GLY A 109 -12.03 -4.41 23.42
N GLN A 110 -13.27 -3.90 23.33
CA GLN A 110 -14.38 -4.65 22.73
C GLN A 110 -14.15 -4.95 21.25
N GLN A 111 -13.71 -3.96 20.47
CA GLN A 111 -13.48 -4.11 19.03
C GLN A 111 -12.36 -5.11 18.72
N ILE A 112 -11.25 -5.04 19.49
CA ILE A 112 -10.14 -5.99 19.34
C ILE A 112 -10.58 -7.39 19.77
N ALA A 113 -11.28 -7.52 20.92
CA ALA A 113 -11.75 -8.80 21.42
C ALA A 113 -12.75 -9.47 20.48
N GLU A 114 -13.69 -8.71 19.88
CA GLU A 114 -14.65 -9.21 18.90
C GLU A 114 -13.92 -9.84 17.70
N THR A 115 -12.88 -9.18 17.18
CA THR A 115 -12.07 -9.70 16.08
C THR A 115 -11.44 -11.05 16.44
N VAL A 116 -10.88 -11.17 17.65
CA VAL A 116 -10.28 -12.44 18.14
C VAL A 116 -11.32 -13.53 18.33
N ILE A 117 -12.49 -13.21 18.91
CA ILE A 117 -13.58 -14.18 19.07
C ILE A 117 -14.05 -14.68 17.70
N ARG A 118 -14.28 -13.76 16.78
CA ARG A 118 -14.80 -14.08 15.44
C ARG A 118 -13.85 -14.95 14.62
N HIS A 119 -12.55 -14.65 14.65
CA HIS A 119 -11.58 -15.31 13.78
C HIS A 119 -10.84 -16.49 14.43
N GLU A 120 -10.66 -16.48 15.75
CA GLU A 120 -9.94 -17.55 16.46
C GLU A 120 -10.86 -18.42 17.34
N GLY A 121 -12.15 -18.07 17.48
CA GLY A 121 -13.12 -18.84 18.29
C GLY A 121 -12.81 -18.81 19.79
N LYS A 122 -12.04 -17.85 20.28
CA LYS A 122 -11.63 -17.74 21.69
C LYS A 122 -12.77 -17.28 22.58
N SER A 123 -12.68 -17.64 23.86
CA SER A 123 -13.59 -17.11 24.88
C SER A 123 -13.43 -15.59 25.05
N ALA A 124 -14.46 -14.93 25.58
CA ALA A 124 -14.44 -13.49 25.85
C ALA A 124 -13.28 -13.09 26.77
N SER A 125 -12.93 -13.91 27.75
CA SER A 125 -11.81 -13.67 28.68
C SER A 125 -10.46 -13.73 27.97
N GLU A 126 -10.22 -14.75 27.14
CA GLU A 126 -9.00 -14.90 26.36
C GLU A 126 -8.86 -13.77 25.33
N ALA A 127 -9.96 -13.43 24.64
CA ALA A 127 -10.00 -12.34 23.66
C ALA A 127 -9.69 -10.97 24.28
N ARG A 128 -10.22 -10.71 25.52
CA ARG A 128 -9.88 -9.50 26.27
C ARG A 128 -8.40 -9.49 26.69
N GLY A 129 -7.86 -10.67 27.08
CA GLY A 129 -6.41 -10.82 27.34
C GLY A 129 -5.57 -10.50 26.11
N ARG A 130 -5.95 -11.01 24.92
CA ARG A 130 -5.31 -10.69 23.65
C ARG A 130 -5.42 -9.20 23.31
N ALA A 131 -6.57 -8.58 23.55
CA ALA A 131 -6.73 -7.15 23.35
C ALA A 131 -5.75 -6.32 24.21
N LEU A 132 -5.56 -6.70 25.47
CA LEU A 132 -4.56 -6.07 26.36
C LEU A 132 -3.15 -6.25 25.81
N GLU A 133 -2.77 -7.48 25.47
CA GLU A 133 -1.47 -7.82 24.87
C GLU A 133 -1.19 -6.92 23.64
N MET A 134 -2.17 -6.81 22.72
CA MET A 134 -1.99 -6.01 21.51
C MET A 134 -1.85 -4.51 21.79
N LEU A 135 -2.58 -3.96 22.78
CA LEU A 135 -2.42 -2.56 23.18
C LEU A 135 -1.04 -2.29 23.81
N GLU A 136 -0.49 -3.26 24.55
CA GLU A 136 0.87 -3.20 25.09
C GLU A 136 1.93 -3.27 23.98
N VAL A 137 1.78 -4.21 23.04
CA VAL A 137 2.64 -4.40 21.87
C VAL A 137 2.73 -3.12 21.02
N VAL A 138 1.61 -2.43 20.79
CA VAL A 138 1.62 -1.14 20.08
C VAL A 138 1.98 0.05 20.95
N ARG A 139 2.42 -0.19 22.19
CA ARG A 139 2.93 0.82 23.14
C ARG A 139 1.89 1.90 23.48
N ILE A 140 0.64 1.52 23.71
CA ILE A 140 -0.38 2.43 24.24
C ILE A 140 -0.15 2.61 25.75
N PRO A 141 0.04 3.85 26.25
CA PRO A 141 0.22 4.09 27.68
C PRO A 141 -1.00 3.66 28.50
N SER A 142 -0.76 2.99 29.64
CA SER A 142 -1.82 2.48 30.52
C SER A 142 -2.82 1.57 29.78
N ALA A 143 -2.32 0.61 28.99
CA ALA A 143 -3.08 -0.26 28.10
C ALA A 143 -4.32 -0.88 28.77
N ARG A 144 -4.18 -1.39 30.02
CA ARG A 144 -5.30 -1.96 30.80
C ARG A 144 -6.46 -0.99 30.96
N ARG A 145 -6.19 0.29 31.26
CA ARG A 145 -7.24 1.33 31.38
C ARG A 145 -7.83 1.67 30.02
N ARG A 146 -7.01 1.59 28.96
CA ARG A 146 -7.43 1.95 27.59
C ARG A 146 -8.31 0.91 26.92
N LEU A 147 -8.38 -0.31 27.45
CA LEU A 147 -9.35 -1.31 26.98
C LEU A 147 -10.80 -0.79 27.06
N ASP A 148 -11.11 -0.01 28.09
CA ASP A 148 -12.46 0.49 28.35
C ASP A 148 -12.67 1.93 27.85
N THR A 149 -11.71 2.46 27.07
CA THR A 149 -11.76 3.80 26.46
C THR A 149 -12.38 3.73 25.07
N TYR A 150 -13.19 4.72 24.73
CA TYR A 150 -13.77 4.87 23.40
C TYR A 150 -12.80 5.58 22.43
N PRO A 151 -12.92 5.38 21.10
CA PRO A 151 -12.04 6.01 20.13
C PRO A 151 -11.97 7.53 20.23
N HIS A 152 -13.07 8.21 20.53
CA HIS A 152 -13.13 9.67 20.62
C HIS A 152 -12.38 10.24 21.85
N GLU A 153 -12.10 9.42 22.87
CA GLU A 153 -11.34 9.79 24.06
C GLU A 153 -9.82 9.63 23.85
N MET A 154 -9.37 9.22 22.68
CA MET A 154 -7.97 8.97 22.35
C MET A 154 -7.40 10.06 21.43
N SER A 155 -6.10 10.37 21.58
CA SER A 155 -5.39 11.22 20.61
C SER A 155 -5.28 10.56 19.24
N GLY A 156 -4.96 11.33 18.18
CA GLY A 156 -4.78 10.81 16.83
C GLY A 156 -3.77 9.66 16.76
N GLY A 157 -2.59 9.85 17.35
CA GLY A 157 -1.56 8.80 17.38
C GLY A 157 -1.97 7.58 18.23
N MET A 158 -2.77 7.75 19.28
CA MET A 158 -3.30 6.61 20.05
C MET A 158 -4.35 5.85 19.25
N ARG A 159 -5.24 6.53 18.53
CA ARG A 159 -6.22 5.88 17.63
C ARG A 159 -5.51 5.09 16.52
N GLN A 160 -4.43 5.66 15.96
CA GLN A 160 -3.61 4.96 14.98
C GLN A 160 -3.01 3.68 15.55
N ARG A 161 -2.41 3.74 16.74
CA ARG A 161 -1.87 2.56 17.44
C ARG A 161 -2.96 1.53 17.74
N ALA A 162 -4.15 1.96 18.17
CA ALA A 162 -5.29 1.07 18.43
C ALA A 162 -5.77 0.37 17.14
N MET A 163 -5.81 1.08 16.01
CA MET A 163 -6.14 0.48 14.70
C MET A 163 -5.07 -0.54 14.27
N ILE A 164 -3.79 -0.27 14.53
CA ILE A 164 -2.70 -1.24 14.28
C ILE A 164 -2.90 -2.47 15.18
N ALA A 165 -3.21 -2.29 16.48
CA ALA A 165 -3.49 -3.40 17.39
C ALA A 165 -4.66 -4.25 16.92
N LEU A 166 -5.74 -3.62 16.44
CA LEU A 166 -6.90 -4.30 15.86
C LEU A 166 -6.49 -5.12 14.61
N ALA A 167 -5.73 -4.53 13.70
CA ALA A 167 -5.28 -5.21 12.48
C ALA A 167 -4.36 -6.41 12.78
N LEU A 168 -3.58 -6.36 13.85
CA LEU A 168 -2.62 -7.39 14.23
C LEU A 168 -3.18 -8.42 15.23
N ALA A 169 -4.42 -8.26 15.72
CA ALA A 169 -5.00 -9.07 16.78
C ALA A 169 -4.97 -10.58 16.52
N CYS A 170 -5.15 -10.98 15.26
CA CYS A 170 -5.10 -12.38 14.84
C CYS A 170 -3.78 -12.77 14.16
N ARG A 171 -2.72 -11.97 14.29
CA ARG A 171 -1.37 -12.22 13.73
C ARG A 171 -1.41 -12.63 12.24
N PRO A 172 -1.90 -11.77 11.35
CA PRO A 172 -2.04 -12.07 9.93
C PRO A 172 -0.68 -12.33 9.28
N LYS A 173 -0.67 -13.16 8.21
CA LYS A 173 0.53 -13.39 7.38
C LYS A 173 0.86 -12.19 6.50
N VAL A 174 -0.18 -11.47 6.06
CA VAL A 174 -0.04 -10.29 5.17
C VAL A 174 -0.77 -9.11 5.80
N LEU A 175 -0.06 -7.99 5.94
CA LEU A 175 -0.62 -6.72 6.37
C LEU A 175 -0.69 -5.76 5.18
N LEU A 176 -1.86 -5.20 4.92
CA LEU A 176 -2.08 -4.14 3.95
C LEU A 176 -2.18 -2.81 4.68
N ALA A 177 -1.31 -1.85 4.38
CA ALA A 177 -1.29 -0.55 5.05
C ALA A 177 -1.58 0.56 4.04
N ASP A 178 -2.79 1.12 4.09
CA ASP A 178 -3.24 2.18 3.18
C ASP A 178 -2.97 3.54 3.82
N GLU A 179 -1.85 4.17 3.48
CA GLU A 179 -1.39 5.47 4.00
C GLU A 179 -1.52 5.60 5.53
N PRO A 180 -0.94 4.68 6.32
CA PRO A 180 -1.24 4.57 7.75
C PRO A 180 -0.69 5.72 8.61
N THR A 181 0.02 6.67 8.03
CA THR A 181 0.61 7.81 8.74
C THR A 181 0.13 9.17 8.24
N THR A 182 -0.79 9.19 7.27
CA THR A 182 -1.41 10.42 6.77
C THR A 182 -2.17 11.11 7.91
N ALA A 183 -2.09 12.43 7.99
CA ALA A 183 -2.66 13.29 9.03
C ALA A 183 -2.05 13.15 10.45
N LEU A 184 -0.84 12.57 10.57
CA LEU A 184 -0.04 12.59 11.80
C LEU A 184 1.07 13.64 11.69
N ASP A 185 1.47 14.21 12.84
CA ASP A 185 2.68 15.02 12.90
C ASP A 185 3.93 14.17 12.62
N ALA A 186 5.00 14.81 12.13
CA ALA A 186 6.21 14.12 11.67
C ALA A 186 6.85 13.24 12.76
N THR A 187 6.77 13.64 14.04
CA THR A 187 7.34 12.87 15.14
C THR A 187 6.55 11.59 15.39
N VAL A 188 5.23 11.69 15.43
CA VAL A 188 4.34 10.53 15.61
C VAL A 188 4.41 9.62 14.39
N GLN A 189 4.50 10.19 13.18
CA GLN A 189 4.68 9.42 11.93
C GLN A 189 5.91 8.52 12.00
N ILE A 190 7.09 9.06 12.34
CA ILE A 190 8.32 8.28 12.48
C ILE A 190 8.15 7.17 13.53
N GLN A 191 7.55 7.47 14.69
CA GLN A 191 7.31 6.48 15.72
C GLN A 191 6.41 5.32 15.26
N ILE A 192 5.37 5.61 14.47
CA ILE A 192 4.49 4.59 13.90
C ILE A 192 5.21 3.75 12.84
N LEU A 193 6.04 4.35 11.99
CA LEU A 193 6.82 3.60 10.98
C LEU A 193 7.82 2.65 11.64
N LEU A 194 8.57 3.12 12.65
CA LEU A 194 9.50 2.29 13.41
C LEU A 194 8.78 1.14 14.12
N LEU A 195 7.62 1.42 14.74
CA LEU A 195 6.79 0.41 15.37
C LEU A 195 6.32 -0.65 14.36
N LEU A 196 5.79 -0.24 13.21
CA LEU A 196 5.34 -1.16 12.16
C LEU A 196 6.49 -2.04 11.63
N ARG A 197 7.69 -1.46 11.46
CA ARG A 197 8.87 -2.21 11.01
C ARG A 197 9.33 -3.23 12.05
N GLU A 198 9.28 -2.88 13.33
CA GLU A 198 9.59 -3.78 14.44
C GLU A 198 8.60 -4.94 14.49
N LEU A 199 7.30 -4.64 14.49
CA LEU A 199 6.24 -5.66 14.53
C LEU A 199 6.25 -6.55 13.28
N GLN A 200 6.57 -5.99 12.11
CA GLN A 200 6.73 -6.76 10.88
C GLN A 200 7.81 -7.84 11.03
N ARG A 201 8.95 -7.49 11.64
CA ARG A 201 10.06 -8.44 11.88
C ARG A 201 9.71 -9.44 12.98
N GLU A 202 9.13 -8.99 14.07
CA GLU A 202 8.76 -9.82 15.22
C GLU A 202 7.72 -10.89 14.83
N PHE A 203 6.70 -10.52 14.07
CA PHE A 203 5.64 -11.43 13.65
C PHE A 203 5.94 -12.16 12.33
N GLY A 204 7.04 -11.81 11.65
CA GLY A 204 7.44 -12.42 10.38
C GLY A 204 6.44 -12.17 9.24
N MET A 205 5.59 -11.17 9.35
CA MET A 205 4.55 -10.87 8.36
C MET A 205 5.12 -10.12 7.15
N SER A 206 4.50 -10.32 5.98
CA SER A 206 4.75 -9.49 4.80
C SER A 206 3.83 -8.30 4.79
N VAL A 207 4.32 -7.17 4.27
CA VAL A 207 3.56 -5.90 4.27
C VAL A 207 3.49 -5.33 2.87
N ILE A 208 2.29 -4.89 2.45
CA ILE A 208 2.13 -4.00 1.31
C ILE A 208 1.77 -2.62 1.85
N PHE A 209 2.68 -1.68 1.67
CA PHE A 209 2.61 -0.35 2.26
C PHE A 209 2.33 0.70 1.19
N VAL A 210 1.18 1.34 1.24
CA VAL A 210 0.81 2.43 0.32
C VAL A 210 1.22 3.76 0.91
N THR A 211 1.88 4.58 0.12
CA THR A 211 2.20 5.97 0.45
C THR A 211 2.39 6.80 -0.82
N HIS A 212 2.25 8.10 -0.70
CA HIS A 212 2.67 9.07 -1.72
C HIS A 212 4.00 9.76 -1.33
N ASP A 213 4.53 9.49 -0.13
CA ASP A 213 5.75 10.09 0.40
C ASP A 213 6.93 9.10 0.30
N ILE A 214 7.93 9.46 -0.49
CA ILE A 214 9.14 8.66 -0.65
C ILE A 214 9.96 8.59 0.63
N GLY A 215 9.94 9.63 1.47
CA GLY A 215 10.61 9.65 2.76
C GLY A 215 10.06 8.57 3.68
N VAL A 216 8.74 8.40 3.69
CA VAL A 216 8.07 7.30 4.40
C VAL A 216 8.47 5.94 3.83
N ALA A 217 8.52 5.81 2.50
CA ALA A 217 8.93 4.55 1.88
C ALA A 217 10.38 4.17 2.22
N ILE A 218 11.29 5.14 2.31
CA ILE A 218 12.69 4.93 2.69
C ILE A 218 12.83 4.30 4.08
N GLU A 219 11.98 4.69 5.01
CA GLU A 219 12.04 4.20 6.40
C GLU A 219 11.54 2.76 6.58
N ILE A 220 10.63 2.29 5.71
CA ILE A 220 9.95 1.03 5.97
C ILE A 220 10.08 -0.02 4.86
N CYS A 221 10.27 0.36 3.58
CA CYS A 221 10.18 -0.57 2.46
C CYS A 221 11.50 -1.26 2.13
N ASP A 222 11.43 -2.52 1.71
CA ASP A 222 12.56 -3.28 1.13
C ASP A 222 12.59 -3.10 -0.40
N ARG A 223 11.42 -3.15 -1.03
CA ARG A 223 11.19 -2.90 -2.46
C ARG A 223 10.07 -1.90 -2.67
N VAL A 224 10.08 -1.26 -3.83
CA VAL A 224 9.07 -0.28 -4.21
C VAL A 224 8.55 -0.57 -5.61
N ALA A 225 7.23 -0.45 -5.80
CA ALA A 225 6.56 -0.39 -7.08
C ALA A 225 5.93 1.01 -7.22
N VAL A 226 6.40 1.76 -8.21
CA VAL A 226 5.92 3.11 -8.51
C VAL A 226 4.72 3.02 -9.42
N MET A 227 3.57 3.53 -8.98
CA MET A 227 2.30 3.49 -9.70
C MET A 227 1.95 4.86 -10.30
N TYR A 228 1.55 4.85 -11.55
CA TYR A 228 1.00 6.00 -12.26
C TYR A 228 -0.17 5.58 -13.15
N ALA A 229 -1.29 6.30 -13.05
CA ALA A 229 -2.49 6.06 -13.88
C ALA A 229 -2.95 4.59 -13.94
N GLY A 230 -2.95 3.90 -12.80
CA GLY A 230 -3.37 2.49 -12.69
C GLY A 230 -2.33 1.46 -13.13
N GLU A 231 -1.12 1.86 -13.50
CA GLU A 231 -0.05 0.99 -13.98
C GLU A 231 1.17 1.05 -13.04
N ILE A 232 1.92 -0.06 -12.90
CA ILE A 232 3.28 -0.01 -12.35
C ILE A 232 4.21 0.44 -13.47
N VAL A 233 4.83 1.60 -13.28
CA VAL A 233 5.76 2.19 -14.25
C VAL A 233 7.22 1.83 -13.96
N GLU A 234 7.53 1.52 -12.70
CA GLU A 234 8.84 1.05 -12.29
C GLU A 234 8.74 0.24 -11.01
N GLN A 235 9.47 -0.87 -10.90
CA GLN A 235 9.59 -1.63 -9.65
C GLN A 235 11.02 -2.15 -9.48
N GLY A 236 11.50 -2.18 -8.22
CA GLY A 236 12.84 -2.61 -7.88
C GLY A 236 13.10 -2.52 -6.38
N THR A 237 14.35 -2.76 -5.96
CA THR A 237 14.74 -2.52 -4.57
C THR A 237 14.61 -1.02 -4.25
N LEU A 238 14.34 -0.69 -2.99
CA LEU A 238 14.29 0.70 -2.55
C LEU A 238 15.53 1.49 -2.98
N SER A 239 16.72 0.90 -2.80
CA SER A 239 17.99 1.53 -3.19
C SER A 239 18.08 1.84 -4.68
N GLN A 240 17.58 0.93 -5.55
CA GLN A 240 17.56 1.16 -7.00
C GLN A 240 16.63 2.33 -7.38
N ILE A 241 15.43 2.37 -6.80
CA ILE A 241 14.44 3.40 -7.11
C ILE A 241 14.91 4.77 -6.59
N VAL A 242 15.49 4.83 -5.38
CA VAL A 242 15.90 6.11 -4.77
C VAL A 242 17.17 6.67 -5.40
N ARG A 243 18.18 5.82 -5.65
CA ARG A 243 19.49 6.31 -6.11
C ARG A 243 19.60 6.50 -7.62
N ALA A 244 18.90 5.70 -8.40
CA ALA A 244 19.01 5.70 -9.85
C ALA A 244 17.67 5.38 -10.53
N PRO A 245 16.61 6.19 -10.38
CA PRO A 245 15.32 5.98 -11.04
C PRO A 245 15.48 5.98 -12.56
N VAL A 246 14.84 5.04 -13.26
CA VAL A 246 14.92 4.91 -14.72
C VAL A 246 13.65 5.29 -15.43
N HIS A 247 12.50 5.34 -14.73
CA HIS A 247 11.29 5.90 -15.30
C HIS A 247 11.21 7.40 -15.05
N PRO A 248 10.93 8.26 -16.05
CA PRO A 248 10.88 9.71 -15.88
C PRO A 248 9.91 10.18 -14.78
N TYR A 249 8.79 9.49 -14.60
CA TYR A 249 7.85 9.77 -13.49
C TYR A 249 8.47 9.49 -12.12
N ALA A 250 9.13 8.34 -11.94
CA ALA A 250 9.79 8.00 -10.67
C ALA A 250 10.89 9.02 -10.35
N ARG A 251 11.63 9.48 -11.37
CA ARG A 251 12.63 10.54 -11.24
C ARG A 251 12.00 11.87 -10.82
N GLY A 252 10.91 12.29 -11.46
CA GLY A 252 10.18 13.50 -11.11
C GLY A 252 9.58 13.44 -9.71
N LEU A 253 9.07 12.29 -9.30
CA LEU A 253 8.52 12.08 -7.96
C LEU A 253 9.60 12.26 -6.88
N LEU A 254 10.82 11.73 -7.10
CA LEU A 254 11.95 11.91 -6.21
C LEU A 254 12.43 13.38 -6.17
N ALA A 255 12.54 14.03 -7.31
CA ALA A 255 12.96 15.43 -7.42
C ALA A 255 11.97 16.41 -6.78
N SER A 256 10.70 16.01 -6.64
CA SER A 256 9.68 16.84 -5.98
C SER A 256 9.68 16.72 -4.45
N THR A 257 10.56 15.90 -3.87
CA THR A 257 10.61 15.68 -2.41
C THR A 257 11.72 16.50 -1.76
N VAL A 258 11.53 16.83 -0.48
CA VAL A 258 12.52 17.58 0.32
C VAL A 258 13.76 16.74 0.66
N HIS A 259 13.69 15.40 0.47
CA HIS A 259 14.80 14.49 0.76
C HIS A 259 15.98 14.73 -0.18
N GLY A 260 17.07 15.28 0.38
CA GLY A 260 18.29 15.62 -0.38
C GLY A 260 18.31 17.02 -0.99
N ALA A 261 17.23 17.79 -0.94
CA ALA A 261 17.21 19.19 -1.37
C ALA A 261 18.01 20.07 -0.41
N ARG A 262 18.83 21.00 -0.94
CA ARG A 262 19.53 21.98 -0.13
C ARG A 262 18.56 23.08 0.30
N ARG A 263 18.77 23.62 1.50
CA ARG A 263 17.94 24.73 2.02
C ARG A 263 17.99 25.93 1.07
N GLY A 264 16.82 26.34 0.56
CA GLY A 264 16.69 27.46 -0.40
C GLY A 264 16.63 27.04 -1.87
N GLU A 265 16.82 25.77 -2.20
CA GLU A 265 16.57 25.26 -3.55
C GLU A 265 15.07 25.11 -3.81
N ARG A 266 14.64 25.47 -5.02
CA ARG A 266 13.26 25.27 -5.46
C ARG A 266 13.06 23.81 -5.82
N LEU A 267 12.10 23.14 -5.19
CA LEU A 267 11.73 21.78 -5.54
C LEU A 267 11.20 21.72 -6.97
N GLU A 268 11.66 20.72 -7.73
CA GLU A 268 11.10 20.44 -9.05
C GLU A 268 9.69 19.88 -8.90
N THR A 269 8.77 20.35 -9.70
CA THR A 269 7.39 19.83 -9.74
C THR A 269 7.18 19.06 -11.03
N ILE A 270 6.44 17.96 -10.97
CA ILE A 270 6.01 17.25 -12.19
C ILE A 270 4.97 18.11 -12.91
N PRO A 271 5.23 18.57 -14.16
CA PRO A 271 4.32 19.48 -14.84
C PRO A 271 3.01 18.80 -15.20
N GLY A 272 1.96 19.61 -15.43
CA GLY A 272 0.65 19.13 -15.89
C GLY A 272 -0.15 18.38 -14.82
N THR A 273 -1.25 17.78 -15.25
CA THR A 273 -2.18 17.00 -14.39
C THR A 273 -2.16 15.53 -14.78
N PRO A 274 -2.40 14.60 -13.82
CA PRO A 274 -2.61 13.19 -14.15
C PRO A 274 -3.75 13.01 -15.15
N PRO A 275 -3.67 11.98 -16.03
CA PRO A 275 -4.74 11.72 -16.99
C PRO A 275 -6.02 11.27 -16.29
N THR A 276 -7.17 11.50 -16.95
CA THR A 276 -8.43 10.86 -16.60
C THR A 276 -8.35 9.36 -16.87
N LEU A 277 -8.95 8.55 -16.01
CA LEU A 277 -8.95 7.08 -16.15
C LEU A 277 -10.26 6.56 -16.78
N ASP A 278 -10.88 7.33 -17.65
CA ASP A 278 -12.14 7.00 -18.33
C ASP A 278 -11.96 6.03 -19.49
N GLN A 279 -10.73 5.84 -19.96
CA GLN A 279 -10.37 4.88 -21.01
C GLN A 279 -9.17 4.01 -20.56
N ALA A 280 -9.11 2.79 -21.09
CA ALA A 280 -7.93 1.97 -20.92
C ALA A 280 -6.73 2.61 -21.64
N PRO A 281 -5.52 2.58 -21.05
CA PRO A 281 -4.36 3.17 -21.68
C PRO A 281 -4.00 2.42 -22.97
N THR A 282 -3.77 3.18 -24.05
CA THR A 282 -3.33 2.65 -25.37
C THR A 282 -1.88 3.00 -25.68
N HIS A 283 -1.31 3.94 -24.94
CA HIS A 283 0.06 4.44 -25.07
C HIS A 283 0.62 4.79 -23.70
N CYS A 284 1.83 5.33 -23.62
CA CYS A 284 2.44 5.72 -22.36
C CYS A 284 1.60 6.80 -21.65
N SER A 285 0.98 6.45 -20.53
CA SER A 285 0.10 7.36 -19.76
C SER A 285 0.85 8.60 -19.23
N PHE A 286 2.17 8.52 -19.07
CA PHE A 286 3.00 9.63 -18.60
C PHE A 286 3.52 10.52 -19.74
N ALA A 287 3.42 10.13 -21.02
CA ALA A 287 3.97 10.87 -22.15
C ALA A 287 3.61 12.37 -22.16
N PRO A 288 2.36 12.80 -21.85
CA PRO A 288 1.99 14.22 -21.86
C PRO A 288 2.72 15.08 -20.81
N ARG A 289 3.29 14.46 -19.76
CA ARG A 289 4.01 15.12 -18.65
C ARG A 289 5.51 14.83 -18.68
N CYS A 290 5.97 14.01 -19.63
CA CYS A 290 7.34 13.50 -19.67
C CYS A 290 8.27 14.45 -20.45
N GLY A 291 9.29 14.99 -19.79
CA GLY A 291 10.32 15.82 -20.46
C GLY A 291 11.20 15.05 -21.46
N PHE A 292 11.11 13.70 -21.50
CA PHE A 292 11.83 12.84 -22.45
C PHE A 292 10.91 12.28 -23.55
N ALA A 293 9.64 12.72 -23.62
CA ALA A 293 8.67 12.13 -24.54
C ALA A 293 9.09 12.28 -26.01
N GLU A 294 8.90 11.21 -26.75
CA GLU A 294 9.11 11.14 -28.21
C GLU A 294 7.80 10.67 -28.89
N ALA A 295 7.64 10.87 -30.22
CA ALA A 295 6.43 10.47 -30.93
C ALA A 295 6.05 9.00 -30.68
N ARG A 296 7.01 8.10 -30.67
CA ARG A 296 6.81 6.66 -30.42
C ARG A 296 6.25 6.34 -29.02
N CYS A 297 6.36 7.26 -28.05
CA CYS A 297 5.74 7.10 -26.74
C CYS A 297 4.20 7.19 -26.78
N LEU A 298 3.65 7.79 -27.84
CA LEU A 298 2.21 7.96 -28.06
C LEU A 298 1.61 6.91 -29.03
N GLU A 299 2.45 6.04 -29.62
CA GLU A 299 1.99 5.06 -30.62
C GLU A 299 1.44 3.78 -29.96
N ARG A 300 2.04 3.33 -28.87
CA ARG A 300 1.67 2.08 -28.20
C ARG A 300 2.06 2.08 -26.72
N LEU A 301 1.47 1.14 -25.95
CA LEU A 301 1.88 0.89 -24.58
C LEU A 301 3.37 0.47 -24.53
N PRO A 302 4.17 1.07 -23.64
CA PRO A 302 5.54 0.62 -23.41
C PRO A 302 5.54 -0.78 -22.80
N PRO A 303 6.43 -1.68 -23.27
CA PRO A 303 6.60 -2.99 -22.65
C PRO A 303 7.25 -2.86 -21.28
N ASN A 304 7.12 -3.89 -20.45
CA ASN A 304 7.95 -4.07 -19.28
C ASN A 304 9.38 -4.40 -19.71
N VAL A 305 10.33 -3.51 -19.44
CA VAL A 305 11.75 -3.68 -19.78
C VAL A 305 12.46 -4.21 -18.53
N PRO A 306 12.98 -5.46 -18.57
CA PRO A 306 13.84 -5.96 -17.49
C PRO A 306 15.15 -5.19 -17.45
N MET A 307 15.56 -4.82 -16.24
CA MET A 307 16.79 -4.11 -15.96
C MET A 307 17.66 -4.93 -15.00
N ALA A 308 18.93 -4.58 -14.81
CA ALA A 308 19.80 -5.26 -13.89
C ALA A 308 19.24 -5.32 -12.45
N GLY A 309 19.43 -6.47 -11.76
CA GLY A 309 19.04 -6.65 -10.36
C GLY A 309 17.53 -6.81 -10.13
N ASN A 310 16.84 -7.56 -10.98
CA ASN A 310 15.39 -7.82 -10.90
C ASN A 310 14.50 -6.57 -10.93
N ARG A 311 15.00 -5.48 -11.49
CA ARG A 311 14.27 -4.25 -11.70
C ARG A 311 13.49 -4.33 -13.00
N ILE A 312 12.30 -3.74 -13.02
CA ILE A 312 11.46 -3.63 -14.21
C ILE A 312 11.05 -2.17 -14.37
N ALA A 313 11.15 -1.65 -15.61
CA ALA A 313 10.63 -0.33 -15.95
C ALA A 313 9.73 -0.41 -17.19
N ARG A 314 8.60 0.27 -17.15
CA ARG A 314 7.63 0.39 -18.24
C ARG A 314 7.91 1.65 -19.05
N CYS A 315 9.07 1.69 -19.71
CA CYS A 315 9.54 2.84 -20.48
C CYS A 315 10.42 2.41 -21.65
N ILE A 316 10.09 2.82 -22.87
CA ILE A 316 10.92 2.55 -24.06
C ILE A 316 12.25 3.32 -24.06
N LEU A 317 12.40 4.29 -23.17
CA LEU A 317 13.60 5.12 -23.01
C LEU A 317 14.36 4.82 -21.72
N ALA A 318 14.05 3.71 -21.01
CA ALA A 318 14.58 3.41 -19.69
C ALA A 318 16.11 3.46 -19.61
N GLU A 319 16.80 2.87 -20.60
CA GLU A 319 18.27 2.87 -20.66
C GLU A 319 18.85 4.28 -20.85
N ARG A 320 18.24 5.10 -21.71
CA ARG A 320 18.66 6.48 -21.94
C ARG A 320 18.46 7.36 -20.71
N VAL A 321 17.35 7.20 -20.01
CA VAL A 321 17.06 7.93 -18.76
C VAL A 321 18.01 7.51 -17.65
N ALA A 322 18.37 6.22 -17.57
CA ALA A 322 19.36 5.73 -16.63
C ALA A 322 20.73 6.40 -16.82
N VAL A 323 21.21 6.53 -18.05
CA VAL A 323 22.50 7.20 -18.36
C VAL A 323 22.46 8.68 -17.99
N ALA A 324 21.35 9.37 -18.24
CA ALA A 324 21.20 10.79 -17.88
C ALA A 324 21.10 11.04 -16.36
N ALA A 325 20.96 10.00 -15.53
CA ALA A 325 20.94 10.12 -14.08
C ALA A 325 22.35 10.00 -13.46
N THR A 326 23.33 9.50 -14.22
CA THR A 326 24.72 9.30 -13.76
C THR A 326 25.69 10.38 -14.26
N ALA A 327 25.24 11.27 -15.13
CA ALA A 327 25.97 12.43 -15.64
C ALA A 327 25.58 13.72 -14.88
#